data_e3f5af73e21a629b894c480654f6e54b
#
_entry.id   e3f5af73e21a629b894c480654f6e54b
#
_cell.length_a   1.000
_cell.length_b   1.000
_cell.length_c   1.000
_cell.angle_alpha   90.00
_cell.angle_beta   90.00
_cell.angle_gamma   90.00
#
_symmetry.space_group_name_H-M   'P 1'
#
loop_
_entity.id
_entity.type
_entity.pdbx_description
1 polymer ?
#
loop_
_entity_poly.entity_id
_entity_poly.type
_entity_poly.pdbx_seq_one_letter_code
_entity_poly.pdbx_strand_id
1 'polypeptide(L)'
;EMTSSLVGSEMCIRDRTSDEERISTSMPELDRVLGGGVVKGSLVLVGGDPGIGKSTLLLQVCRNLSGQNLSVLYVSGEESLQQIKLRAERIGTFSDHLELLCETSLDTIRTVIERNKPQIVVIDSIQTMYNENVSSAPGSVSQVRESTGVLMQIAKGMDISIFIVGHVTKEGVVAGPRVLEHMVDTVLYFEGDRHESYRILRGVKNRFGSTNEIGVFEMRTEGLVEVENPSEYMLSGKPKDASGSVVACSIEGTRPILLEIQALICHSYFNNPRRTATVSYTHLTLPTNSRV
;
A
#
# COMPACT_ATOMS: atom_id res chain seq x y z
N GLU A 1 29.29 2.64 -46.42
CA GLU A 1 29.15 3.29 -45.11
C GLU A 1 27.72 3.11 -44.61
N MET A 2 27.56 2.10 -43.76
CA MET A 2 26.28 1.84 -43.07
C MET A 2 26.39 2.40 -41.66
N THR A 3 25.81 3.55 -41.43
CA THR A 3 25.60 4.07 -40.08
C THR A 3 24.45 3.26 -39.42
N SER A 4 24.78 2.35 -38.53
CA SER A 4 23.80 1.69 -37.67
C SER A 4 23.24 2.72 -36.71
N SER A 5 21.98 3.09 -36.89
CA SER A 5 21.21 3.82 -35.90
C SER A 5 20.98 2.94 -34.69
N LEU A 6 21.74 3.15 -33.62
CA LEU A 6 21.45 2.58 -32.31
C LEU A 6 20.17 3.25 -31.78
N VAL A 7 19.06 2.50 -31.82
CA VAL A 7 17.81 2.88 -31.16
C VAL A 7 17.88 2.40 -29.72
N GLY A 8 18.43 3.23 -28.84
CA GLY A 8 18.46 3.06 -27.41
C GLY A 8 18.84 4.39 -26.78
N SER A 9 17.97 4.94 -25.93
CA SER A 9 18.32 6.12 -25.14
C SER A 9 19.34 5.70 -24.08
N GLU A 10 20.63 5.88 -24.35
CA GLU A 10 21.68 5.73 -23.36
C GLU A 10 21.70 6.97 -22.47
N MET A 11 21.28 6.79 -21.19
CA MET A 11 21.40 7.82 -20.17
C MET A 11 22.59 7.52 -19.28
N CYS A 12 23.56 8.42 -19.21
CA CYS A 12 24.71 8.26 -18.31
C CYS A 12 24.25 8.39 -16.84
N ILE A 13 24.71 7.51 -15.94
CA ILE A 13 24.36 7.55 -14.51
C ILE A 13 24.73 8.91 -13.88
N ARG A 14 25.74 9.62 -14.44
CA ARG A 14 26.12 10.97 -13.99
C ARG A 14 25.11 12.06 -14.33
N ASP A 15 24.20 11.81 -15.28
CA ASP A 15 23.16 12.77 -15.65
C ASP A 15 21.95 12.72 -14.69
N ARG A 16 21.95 11.77 -13.75
CA ARG A 16 20.94 11.64 -12.68
C ARG A 16 21.34 12.45 -11.44
N THR A 17 21.54 13.73 -11.57
CA THR A 17 21.57 14.67 -10.45
C THR A 17 20.26 15.45 -10.31
N SER A 18 19.22 15.08 -11.04
CA SER A 18 17.87 15.54 -10.74
C SER A 18 17.33 14.67 -9.62
N ASP A 19 17.00 15.26 -8.50
CA ASP A 19 16.13 14.67 -7.48
C ASP A 19 14.98 13.94 -8.20
N GLU A 20 14.78 12.64 -7.91
CA GLU A 20 13.65 11.90 -8.45
C GLU A 20 12.38 12.68 -8.12
N GLU A 21 11.72 13.21 -9.15
CA GLU A 21 10.53 14.05 -8.95
C GLU A 21 9.45 13.21 -8.28
N ARG A 22 9.19 13.51 -7.02
CA ARG A 22 8.20 12.81 -6.19
C ARG A 22 6.94 13.64 -6.08
N ILE A 23 5.82 12.97 -6.21
CA ILE A 23 4.49 13.55 -6.04
C ILE A 23 4.01 13.19 -4.63
N SER A 24 3.83 14.19 -3.77
CA SER A 24 3.23 13.96 -2.44
C SER A 24 1.78 13.55 -2.58
N THR A 25 1.38 12.52 -1.86
CA THR A 25 -0.02 12.06 -1.80
C THR A 25 -0.88 12.96 -0.90
N SER A 26 -0.29 13.96 -0.24
CA SER A 26 -0.89 14.74 0.85
C SER A 26 -1.37 13.85 2.00
N MET A 27 -0.72 12.72 2.18
CA MET A 27 -0.87 11.80 3.31
C MET A 27 0.53 11.50 3.86
N PRO A 28 1.00 12.22 4.88
CA PRO A 28 2.34 12.08 5.46
C PRO A 28 2.70 10.66 5.87
N GLU A 29 1.75 9.88 6.39
CA GLU A 29 1.97 8.49 6.77
C GLU A 29 2.16 7.58 5.54
N LEU A 30 1.47 7.85 4.43
CA LEU A 30 1.69 7.13 3.18
C LEU A 30 3.00 7.58 2.50
N ASP A 31 3.25 8.89 2.45
CA ASP A 31 4.46 9.44 1.85
C ASP A 31 5.71 8.95 2.59
N ARG A 32 5.65 8.80 3.92
CA ARG A 32 6.72 8.19 4.72
C ARG A 32 7.09 6.80 4.20
N VAL A 33 6.11 5.93 4.02
CA VAL A 33 6.33 4.54 3.57
C VAL A 33 6.79 4.49 2.11
N LEU A 34 6.34 5.44 1.28
CA LEU A 34 6.79 5.60 -0.11
C LEU A 34 8.22 6.18 -0.20
N GLY A 35 8.76 6.72 0.90
CA GLY A 35 10.08 7.37 0.92
C GLY A 35 10.05 8.81 0.46
N GLY A 36 8.93 9.52 0.70
CA GLY A 36 8.73 10.95 0.41
C GLY A 36 7.74 11.22 -0.72
N GLY A 37 6.98 10.24 -1.15
CA GLY A 37 5.93 10.38 -2.18
C GLY A 37 6.07 9.41 -3.35
N VAL A 38 5.17 9.53 -4.30
CA VAL A 38 5.09 8.68 -5.49
C VAL A 38 6.13 9.10 -6.51
N VAL A 39 6.95 8.17 -6.98
CA VAL A 39 7.90 8.42 -8.07
C VAL A 39 7.20 8.30 -9.42
N LYS A 40 7.41 9.26 -10.33
CA LYS A 40 6.85 9.22 -11.69
C LYS A 40 7.24 7.93 -12.42
N GLY A 41 6.32 7.40 -13.20
CA GLY A 41 6.53 6.17 -13.96
C GLY A 41 6.70 4.90 -13.10
N SER A 42 6.39 4.97 -11.80
CA SER A 42 6.49 3.84 -10.89
C SER A 42 5.22 2.99 -10.84
N LEU A 43 5.41 1.72 -10.55
CA LEU A 43 4.34 0.76 -10.31
C LEU A 43 4.30 0.37 -8.84
N VAL A 44 3.25 0.74 -8.12
CA VAL A 44 3.06 0.52 -6.68
C VAL A 44 1.97 -0.52 -6.44
N LEU A 45 2.29 -1.61 -5.79
CA LEU A 45 1.34 -2.64 -5.36
C LEU A 45 0.90 -2.40 -3.92
N VAL A 46 -0.40 -2.31 -3.70
CA VAL A 46 -1.02 -2.26 -2.36
C VAL A 46 -1.72 -3.57 -2.08
N GLY A 47 -1.09 -4.40 -1.27
CA GLY A 47 -1.59 -5.71 -0.83
C GLY A 47 -2.27 -5.64 0.55
N GLY A 48 -3.01 -6.67 0.89
CA GLY A 48 -3.64 -6.83 2.20
C GLY A 48 -4.96 -7.59 2.14
N ASP A 49 -5.50 -7.94 3.29
CA ASP A 49 -6.74 -8.71 3.41
C ASP A 49 -7.94 -7.98 2.78
N PRO A 50 -8.94 -8.72 2.27
CA PRO A 50 -10.18 -8.12 1.81
C PRO A 50 -10.87 -7.34 2.94
N GLY A 51 -11.35 -6.12 2.64
CA GLY A 51 -12.04 -5.27 3.62
C GLY A 51 -11.12 -4.51 4.59
N ILE A 52 -9.78 -4.59 4.45
CA ILE A 52 -8.84 -3.88 5.33
C ILE A 52 -8.82 -2.36 5.09
N GLY A 53 -9.27 -1.89 3.93
CA GLY A 53 -9.33 -0.46 3.59
C GLY A 53 -8.48 -0.02 2.40
N LYS A 54 -7.92 -0.94 1.59
CA LYS A 54 -7.07 -0.61 0.43
C LYS A 54 -7.74 0.34 -0.57
N SER A 55 -8.94 -0.02 -1.02
CA SER A 55 -9.72 0.80 -1.96
C SER A 55 -10.11 2.16 -1.37
N THR A 56 -10.35 2.23 -0.05
CA THR A 56 -10.61 3.49 0.65
C THR A 56 -9.38 4.37 0.66
N LEU A 57 -8.21 3.80 1.01
CA LEU A 57 -6.92 4.52 0.98
C LEU A 57 -6.66 5.11 -0.39
N LEU A 58 -6.75 4.29 -1.45
CA LEU A 58 -6.44 4.73 -2.81
C LEU A 58 -7.46 5.74 -3.35
N LEU A 59 -8.74 5.63 -2.97
CA LEU A 59 -9.73 6.64 -3.33
C LEU A 59 -9.43 7.99 -2.64
N GLN A 60 -8.97 7.99 -1.38
CA GLN A 60 -8.49 9.20 -0.70
C GLN A 60 -7.22 9.77 -1.36
N VAL A 61 -6.29 8.94 -1.76
CA VAL A 61 -5.12 9.35 -2.56
C VAL A 61 -5.55 10.02 -3.86
N CYS A 62 -6.50 9.41 -4.60
CA CYS A 62 -7.05 10.00 -5.82
C CYS A 62 -7.68 11.37 -5.58
N ARG A 63 -8.46 11.52 -4.48
CA ARG A 63 -9.02 12.81 -4.08
C ARG A 63 -7.93 13.86 -3.87
N ASN A 64 -6.92 13.51 -3.11
CA ASN A 64 -5.84 14.45 -2.77
C ASN A 64 -5.03 14.86 -4.01
N LEU A 65 -4.67 13.88 -4.85
CA LEU A 65 -3.89 14.13 -6.07
C LEU A 65 -4.69 14.93 -7.12
N SER A 66 -5.97 14.60 -7.33
CA SER A 66 -6.83 15.38 -8.22
C SER A 66 -7.07 16.80 -7.70
N GLY A 67 -7.09 17.00 -6.38
CA GLY A 67 -7.12 18.31 -5.74
C GLY A 67 -5.85 19.15 -5.96
N GLN A 68 -4.73 18.52 -6.28
CA GLN A 68 -3.47 19.16 -6.71
C GLN A 68 -3.43 19.46 -8.23
N ASN A 69 -4.56 19.36 -8.94
CA ASN A 69 -4.71 19.52 -10.38
C ASN A 69 -3.98 18.43 -11.20
N LEU A 70 -3.69 17.27 -10.62
CA LEU A 70 -3.18 16.14 -11.35
C LEU A 70 -4.34 15.36 -11.99
N SER A 71 -4.16 14.93 -13.25
CA SER A 71 -5.12 14.07 -13.91
C SER A 71 -5.01 12.65 -13.38
N VAL A 72 -6.09 12.15 -12.79
CA VAL A 72 -6.16 10.84 -12.12
C VAL A 72 -7.24 9.98 -12.77
N LEU A 73 -6.91 8.74 -13.09
CA LEU A 73 -7.85 7.74 -13.58
C LEU A 73 -7.98 6.60 -12.55
N TYR A 74 -9.17 6.40 -12.01
CA TYR A 74 -9.48 5.26 -11.14
C TYR A 74 -10.26 4.21 -11.94
N VAL A 75 -9.67 3.03 -12.10
CA VAL A 75 -10.27 1.89 -12.78
C VAL A 75 -10.73 0.87 -11.76
N SER A 76 -12.02 0.55 -11.77
CA SER A 76 -12.61 -0.49 -10.93
C SER A 76 -13.07 -1.67 -11.76
N GLY A 77 -12.61 -2.87 -11.39
CA GLY A 77 -13.13 -4.12 -11.93
C GLY A 77 -14.08 -4.86 -10.99
N GLU A 78 -14.28 -4.38 -9.76
CA GLU A 78 -15.09 -5.05 -8.75
C GLU A 78 -16.37 -4.27 -8.42
N GLU A 79 -16.29 -2.96 -8.38
CA GLU A 79 -17.39 -2.10 -7.95
C GLU A 79 -17.99 -1.29 -9.10
N SER A 80 -19.30 -1.09 -9.04
CA SER A 80 -20.00 -0.21 -9.95
C SER A 80 -19.74 1.27 -9.63
N LEU A 81 -19.94 2.15 -10.61
CA LEU A 81 -19.83 3.61 -10.41
C LEU A 81 -20.68 4.13 -9.25
N GLN A 82 -21.86 3.54 -9.03
CA GLN A 82 -22.73 3.93 -7.92
C GLN A 82 -22.13 3.57 -6.56
N GLN A 83 -21.53 2.39 -6.44
CA GLN A 83 -20.86 1.95 -5.19
C GLN A 83 -19.64 2.81 -4.87
N ILE A 84 -18.82 3.12 -5.89
CA ILE A 84 -17.69 4.03 -5.74
C ILE A 84 -18.17 5.41 -5.33
N LYS A 85 -19.24 5.94 -5.94
CA LYS A 85 -19.82 7.23 -5.61
C LYS A 85 -20.28 7.30 -4.16
N LEU A 86 -21.02 6.29 -3.67
CA LEU A 86 -21.45 6.22 -2.27
C LEU A 86 -20.28 6.20 -1.29
N ARG A 87 -19.15 5.58 -1.66
CA ARG A 87 -17.92 5.60 -0.87
C ARG A 87 -17.27 6.98 -0.93
N ALA A 88 -17.20 7.57 -2.11
CA ALA A 88 -16.63 8.89 -2.33
C ALA A 88 -17.35 9.98 -1.53
N GLU A 89 -18.68 9.94 -1.46
CA GLU A 89 -19.49 10.88 -0.70
C GLU A 89 -19.15 10.90 0.81
N ARG A 90 -18.73 9.76 1.36
CA ARG A 90 -18.27 9.69 2.76
C ARG A 90 -16.87 10.27 2.96
N ILE A 91 -16.01 10.14 1.95
CA ILE A 91 -14.63 10.61 1.99
C ILE A 91 -14.56 12.14 1.84
N GLY A 92 -15.47 12.74 1.07
CA GLY A 92 -15.56 14.18 0.85
C GLY A 92 -15.68 14.57 -0.61
N THR A 93 -15.37 15.85 -0.91
CA THR A 93 -15.43 16.39 -2.27
C THR A 93 -14.26 15.97 -3.12
N PHE A 94 -14.52 15.70 -4.39
CA PHE A 94 -13.54 15.35 -5.41
C PHE A 94 -13.46 16.44 -6.48
N SER A 95 -12.30 16.56 -7.08
CA SER A 95 -12.05 17.47 -8.21
C SER A 95 -12.50 16.84 -9.54
N ASP A 96 -12.80 17.66 -10.53
CA ASP A 96 -13.11 17.23 -11.90
C ASP A 96 -11.91 16.59 -12.63
N HIS A 97 -10.71 16.65 -12.03
CA HIS A 97 -9.51 15.95 -12.51
C HIS A 97 -9.48 14.45 -12.19
N LEU A 98 -10.48 13.92 -11.47
CA LEU A 98 -10.65 12.49 -11.24
C LEU A 98 -11.65 11.90 -12.22
N GLU A 99 -11.18 10.98 -13.05
CA GLU A 99 -12.02 10.16 -13.92
C GLU A 99 -12.21 8.77 -13.31
N LEU A 100 -13.44 8.23 -13.39
CA LEU A 100 -13.79 6.89 -12.94
C LEU A 100 -14.14 6.01 -14.14
N LEU A 101 -13.55 4.83 -14.22
CA LEU A 101 -13.81 3.85 -15.26
C LEU A 101 -14.17 2.49 -14.60
N CYS A 102 -15.31 1.91 -14.94
CA CYS A 102 -15.65 0.53 -14.58
C CYS A 102 -15.39 -0.37 -15.78
N GLU A 103 -14.24 -1.03 -15.79
CA GLU A 103 -13.79 -1.86 -16.89
C GLU A 103 -12.80 -2.94 -16.40
N THR A 104 -12.80 -4.09 -17.05
CA THR A 104 -11.90 -5.21 -16.75
C THR A 104 -10.98 -5.55 -17.93
N SER A 105 -11.35 -5.17 -19.17
CA SER A 105 -10.53 -5.39 -20.36
C SER A 105 -9.33 -4.45 -20.38
N LEU A 106 -8.12 -5.02 -20.36
CA LEU A 106 -6.88 -4.26 -20.40
C LEU A 106 -6.72 -3.48 -21.70
N ASP A 107 -7.19 -3.97 -22.82
CA ASP A 107 -7.07 -3.28 -24.10
C ASP A 107 -7.94 -2.02 -24.12
N THR A 108 -9.14 -2.09 -23.55
CA THR A 108 -10.01 -0.91 -23.35
C THR A 108 -9.35 0.09 -22.39
N ILE A 109 -8.85 -0.38 -21.24
CA ILE A 109 -8.17 0.46 -20.23
C ILE A 109 -6.96 1.15 -20.87
N ARG A 110 -6.14 0.42 -21.59
CA ARG A 110 -4.98 0.96 -22.32
C ARG A 110 -5.37 2.07 -23.30
N THR A 111 -6.43 1.83 -24.11
CA THR A 111 -6.95 2.81 -25.05
C THR A 111 -7.38 4.11 -24.36
N VAL A 112 -8.04 4.00 -23.19
CA VAL A 112 -8.43 5.16 -22.40
C VAL A 112 -7.20 5.90 -21.86
N ILE A 113 -6.20 5.18 -21.32
CA ILE A 113 -4.96 5.77 -20.83
C ILE A 113 -4.19 6.49 -21.94
N GLU A 114 -4.05 5.88 -23.12
CA GLU A 114 -3.35 6.47 -24.25
C GLU A 114 -4.04 7.74 -24.78
N ARG A 115 -5.38 7.78 -24.71
CA ARG A 115 -6.18 8.95 -25.12
C ARG A 115 -6.12 10.08 -24.09
N ASN A 116 -6.36 9.78 -22.81
CA ASN A 116 -6.54 10.80 -21.77
C ASN A 116 -5.20 11.21 -21.12
N LYS A 117 -4.17 10.35 -21.23
CA LYS A 117 -2.81 10.56 -20.67
C LYS A 117 -2.83 11.01 -19.21
N PRO A 118 -3.50 10.25 -18.31
CA PRO A 118 -3.51 10.60 -16.90
C PRO A 118 -2.09 10.54 -16.32
N GLN A 119 -1.83 11.32 -15.28
CA GLN A 119 -0.54 11.29 -14.58
C GLN A 119 -0.50 10.15 -13.55
N ILE A 120 -1.66 9.81 -13.01
CA ILE A 120 -1.84 8.74 -12.02
C ILE A 120 -2.97 7.81 -12.47
N VAL A 121 -2.74 6.51 -12.36
CA VAL A 121 -3.75 5.47 -12.60
C VAL A 121 -3.87 4.58 -11.36
N VAL A 122 -5.08 4.23 -10.98
CA VAL A 122 -5.36 3.23 -9.94
C VAL A 122 -6.13 2.08 -10.56
N ILE A 123 -5.69 0.84 -10.33
CA ILE A 123 -6.33 -0.39 -10.77
C ILE A 123 -6.86 -1.15 -9.53
N ASP A 124 -8.16 -1.26 -9.38
CA ASP A 124 -8.84 -1.88 -8.24
C ASP A 124 -9.86 -2.96 -8.71
N SER A 125 -9.47 -4.23 -8.74
CA SER A 125 -8.20 -4.86 -8.39
C SER A 125 -7.57 -5.55 -9.61
N ILE A 126 -6.28 -5.90 -9.50
CA ILE A 126 -5.56 -6.61 -10.57
C ILE A 126 -6.15 -7.99 -10.86
N GLN A 127 -6.77 -8.62 -9.86
CA GLN A 127 -7.36 -9.94 -10.01
C GLN A 127 -8.58 -9.98 -10.95
N THR A 128 -9.25 -8.85 -11.15
CA THR A 128 -10.40 -8.73 -12.05
C THR A 128 -10.00 -8.33 -13.47
N MET A 129 -8.77 -7.90 -13.67
CA MET A 129 -8.30 -7.50 -15.00
C MET A 129 -8.16 -8.70 -15.93
N TYR A 130 -8.51 -8.47 -17.18
CA TYR A 130 -8.54 -9.48 -18.23
C TYR A 130 -7.77 -9.03 -19.46
N ASN A 131 -6.81 -9.87 -19.88
CA ASN A 131 -6.07 -9.73 -21.13
C ASN A 131 -6.57 -10.81 -22.11
N GLU A 132 -7.15 -10.42 -23.24
CA GLU A 132 -7.73 -11.33 -24.22
C GLU A 132 -6.68 -12.25 -24.89
N ASN A 133 -5.42 -11.85 -24.88
CA ASN A 133 -4.32 -12.64 -25.44
C ASN A 133 -3.90 -13.82 -24.53
N VAL A 134 -4.46 -13.92 -23.33
CA VAL A 134 -4.15 -14.97 -22.36
C VAL A 134 -5.37 -15.87 -22.16
N SER A 135 -5.26 -17.15 -22.49
CA SER A 135 -6.38 -18.09 -22.48
C SER A 135 -6.87 -18.51 -21.08
N SER A 136 -6.19 -18.10 -20.01
CA SER A 136 -6.57 -18.45 -18.65
C SER A 136 -7.62 -17.48 -18.08
N ALA A 137 -8.39 -17.95 -17.07
CA ALA A 137 -9.44 -17.17 -16.43
C ALA A 137 -8.88 -15.94 -15.68
N PRO A 138 -9.68 -14.85 -15.54
CA PRO A 138 -9.35 -13.73 -14.67
C PRO A 138 -8.96 -14.19 -13.25
N GLY A 139 -8.02 -13.52 -12.62
CA GLY A 139 -7.51 -13.88 -11.29
C GLY A 139 -6.51 -15.05 -11.28
N SER A 140 -6.31 -15.77 -12.38
CA SER A 140 -5.25 -16.78 -12.48
C SER A 140 -3.86 -16.14 -12.44
N VAL A 141 -2.85 -16.89 -12.04
CA VAL A 141 -1.45 -16.42 -11.97
C VAL A 141 -0.99 -15.85 -13.32
N SER A 142 -1.34 -16.51 -14.43
CA SER A 142 -0.96 -16.08 -15.77
C SER A 142 -1.60 -14.74 -16.13
N GLN A 143 -2.91 -14.59 -15.92
CA GLN A 143 -3.62 -13.34 -16.18
C GLN A 143 -3.07 -12.19 -15.36
N VAL A 144 -2.89 -12.39 -14.05
CA VAL A 144 -2.40 -11.35 -13.14
C VAL A 144 -0.98 -10.93 -13.50
N ARG A 145 -0.10 -11.86 -13.90
CA ARG A 145 1.26 -11.53 -14.33
C ARG A 145 1.30 -10.77 -15.64
N GLU A 146 0.58 -11.24 -16.65
CA GLU A 146 0.54 -10.59 -17.97
C GLU A 146 -0.10 -9.20 -17.86
N SER A 147 -1.20 -9.07 -17.10
CA SER A 147 -1.85 -7.80 -16.85
C SER A 147 -0.90 -6.81 -16.17
N THR A 148 -0.16 -7.26 -15.17
CA THR A 148 0.85 -6.43 -14.49
C THR A 148 2.00 -6.07 -15.44
N GLY A 149 2.41 -6.97 -16.34
CA GLY A 149 3.42 -6.71 -17.36
C GLY A 149 3.02 -5.58 -18.31
N VAL A 150 1.77 -5.59 -18.78
CA VAL A 150 1.20 -4.52 -19.62
C VAL A 150 1.17 -3.18 -18.87
N LEU A 151 0.67 -3.18 -17.61
CA LEU A 151 0.63 -1.97 -16.79
C LEU A 151 2.04 -1.40 -16.52
N MET A 152 3.03 -2.27 -16.32
CA MET A 152 4.43 -1.84 -16.16
C MET A 152 4.99 -1.19 -17.42
N GLN A 153 4.66 -1.73 -18.60
CA GLN A 153 5.08 -1.11 -19.88
C GLN A 153 4.43 0.27 -20.05
N ILE A 154 3.15 0.42 -19.72
CA ILE A 154 2.43 1.69 -19.74
C ILE A 154 3.09 2.68 -18.76
N ALA A 155 3.31 2.27 -17.50
CA ALA A 155 3.90 3.12 -16.49
C ALA A 155 5.25 3.69 -16.93
N LYS A 156 6.15 2.83 -17.43
CA LYS A 156 7.51 3.22 -17.83
C LYS A 156 7.57 3.89 -19.21
N GLY A 157 6.69 3.51 -20.14
CA GLY A 157 6.69 4.05 -21.50
C GLY A 157 6.03 5.41 -21.61
N MET A 158 5.07 5.71 -20.73
CA MET A 158 4.31 6.97 -20.74
C MET A 158 4.58 7.86 -19.51
N ASP A 159 5.48 7.46 -18.64
CA ASP A 159 5.83 8.16 -17.37
C ASP A 159 4.63 8.37 -16.44
N ILE A 160 3.73 7.37 -16.40
CA ILE A 160 2.51 7.36 -15.60
C ILE A 160 2.75 6.55 -14.33
N SER A 161 2.42 7.10 -13.16
CA SER A 161 2.48 6.33 -11.91
C SER A 161 1.22 5.50 -11.74
N ILE A 162 1.37 4.20 -11.51
CA ILE A 162 0.25 3.27 -11.41
C ILE A 162 0.21 2.61 -10.03
N PHE A 163 -0.93 2.72 -9.35
CA PHE A 163 -1.24 1.94 -8.16
C PHE A 163 -2.06 0.71 -8.54
N ILE A 164 -1.69 -0.44 -8.01
CA ILE A 164 -2.40 -1.69 -8.21
C ILE A 164 -2.87 -2.22 -6.86
N VAL A 165 -4.16 -2.48 -6.72
CA VAL A 165 -4.71 -3.20 -5.57
C VAL A 165 -4.59 -4.71 -5.80
N GLY A 166 -4.05 -5.42 -4.79
CA GLY A 166 -3.97 -6.87 -4.76
C GLY A 166 -4.59 -7.45 -3.49
N HIS A 167 -5.50 -8.41 -3.63
CA HIS A 167 -6.09 -9.12 -2.49
C HIS A 167 -5.22 -10.33 -2.10
N VAL A 168 -4.91 -10.46 -0.80
CA VAL A 168 -4.26 -11.66 -0.26
C VAL A 168 -5.32 -12.75 -0.14
N THR A 169 -5.07 -13.91 -0.74
CA THR A 169 -5.94 -15.07 -0.63
C THR A 169 -5.29 -16.13 0.25
N LYS A 170 -6.03 -16.61 1.24
CA LYS A 170 -5.56 -17.66 2.17
C LYS A 170 -5.46 -19.04 1.51
N GLU A 171 -6.12 -19.26 0.38
CA GLU A 171 -6.33 -20.59 -0.21
C GLU A 171 -5.57 -20.86 -1.53
N GLY A 172 -4.72 -19.95 -1.98
CA GLY A 172 -3.85 -20.20 -3.15
C GLY A 172 -4.53 -20.36 -4.52
N VAL A 173 -5.86 -20.25 -4.60
CA VAL A 173 -6.64 -20.43 -5.84
C VAL A 173 -6.56 -19.19 -6.74
N VAL A 174 -6.47 -18.00 -6.14
CA VAL A 174 -6.32 -16.72 -6.85
C VAL A 174 -4.90 -16.21 -6.66
N ALA A 175 -4.30 -15.67 -7.72
CA ALA A 175 -2.95 -15.10 -7.64
C ALA A 175 -2.90 -13.94 -6.64
N GLY A 176 -2.20 -14.18 -5.53
CA GLY A 176 -1.98 -13.16 -4.51
C GLY A 176 -0.86 -12.17 -4.86
N PRO A 177 -0.70 -11.09 -4.09
CA PRO A 177 0.32 -10.06 -4.32
C PRO A 177 1.75 -10.58 -4.44
N ARG A 178 2.10 -11.67 -3.75
CA ARG A 178 3.45 -12.28 -3.79
C ARG A 178 3.94 -12.61 -5.19
N VAL A 179 3.03 -12.97 -6.10
CA VAL A 179 3.38 -13.26 -7.50
C VAL A 179 3.91 -12.00 -8.21
N LEU A 180 3.48 -10.83 -7.77
CA LEU A 180 3.76 -9.52 -8.38
C LEU A 180 4.94 -8.79 -7.74
N GLU A 181 5.36 -9.19 -6.55
CA GLU A 181 6.40 -8.49 -5.77
C GLU A 181 7.70 -8.26 -6.58
N HIS A 182 8.06 -9.22 -7.44
CA HIS A 182 9.26 -9.09 -8.25
C HIS A 182 9.09 -8.14 -9.45
N MET A 183 7.87 -7.94 -9.92
CA MET A 183 7.56 -7.16 -11.11
C MET A 183 7.41 -5.66 -10.82
N VAL A 184 6.85 -5.31 -9.67
CA VAL A 184 6.56 -3.92 -9.30
C VAL A 184 7.76 -3.23 -8.66
N ASP A 185 7.74 -1.89 -8.62
CA ASP A 185 8.82 -1.09 -8.05
C ASP A 185 8.68 -0.96 -6.52
N THR A 186 7.45 -0.81 -6.04
CA THR A 186 7.13 -0.67 -4.61
C THR A 186 6.01 -1.64 -4.23
N VAL A 187 6.14 -2.28 -3.07
CA VAL A 187 5.13 -3.17 -2.48
C VAL A 187 4.80 -2.67 -1.09
N LEU A 188 3.55 -2.35 -0.89
CA LEU A 188 2.98 -1.94 0.38
C LEU A 188 1.99 -3.01 0.85
N TYR A 189 2.10 -3.42 2.11
CA TYR A 189 1.11 -4.28 2.75
C TYR A 189 0.31 -3.51 3.77
N PHE A 190 -1.01 -3.61 3.67
CA PHE A 190 -1.96 -3.03 4.60
C PHE A 190 -2.40 -4.11 5.57
N GLU A 191 -2.03 -3.95 6.83
CA GLU A 191 -2.18 -4.91 7.92
C GLU A 191 -3.14 -4.35 8.98
N GLY A 192 -3.82 -5.22 9.70
CA GLY A 192 -4.69 -4.86 10.82
C GLY A 192 -5.76 -5.91 11.08
N ASP A 193 -6.34 -5.89 12.27
CA ASP A 193 -7.51 -6.70 12.60
C ASP A 193 -8.78 -5.95 12.18
N ARG A 194 -9.78 -6.69 11.68
CA ARG A 194 -11.09 -6.12 11.29
C ARG A 194 -11.88 -5.57 12.48
N HIS A 195 -11.58 -6.07 13.68
CA HIS A 195 -12.22 -5.63 14.92
C HIS A 195 -11.53 -4.43 15.57
N GLU A 196 -10.34 -4.07 15.11
CA GLU A 196 -9.61 -2.90 15.58
C GLU A 196 -9.78 -1.73 14.61
N SER A 197 -9.73 -0.51 15.14
CA SER A 197 -9.83 0.70 14.32
C SER A 197 -8.54 1.02 13.58
N TYR A 198 -7.39 0.53 14.08
CA TYR A 198 -6.09 0.87 13.54
C TYR A 198 -5.64 -0.04 12.42
N ARG A 199 -4.91 0.55 11.49
CA ARG A 199 -4.32 -0.11 10.32
C ARG A 199 -2.88 0.33 10.18
N ILE A 200 -2.01 -0.60 9.85
CA ILE A 200 -0.59 -0.35 9.61
C ILE A 200 -0.31 -0.58 8.13
N LEU A 201 0.32 0.39 7.50
CA LEU A 201 0.86 0.26 6.15
C LEU A 201 2.35 0.03 6.24
N ARG A 202 2.83 -1.08 5.70
CA ARG A 202 4.23 -1.48 5.75
C ARG A 202 4.82 -1.56 4.35
N GLY A 203 5.99 -0.97 4.16
CA GLY A 203 6.80 -1.18 2.96
C GLY A 203 7.51 -2.53 3.01
N VAL A 204 7.24 -3.41 2.05
CA VAL A 204 7.92 -4.72 1.92
C VAL A 204 9.01 -4.66 0.86
N LYS A 205 8.81 -3.84 -0.15
CA LYS A 205 9.77 -3.55 -1.21
C LYS A 205 9.64 -2.09 -1.62
N ASN A 206 10.77 -1.42 -1.77
CA ASN A 206 10.80 -0.07 -2.31
C ASN A 206 12.13 0.15 -3.04
N ARG A 207 12.07 0.32 -4.36
CA ARG A 207 13.28 0.60 -5.18
C ARG A 207 13.79 2.02 -5.00
N PHE A 208 12.96 2.89 -4.43
CA PHE A 208 13.20 4.32 -4.34
C PHE A 208 13.43 4.80 -2.90
N GLY A 209 13.41 3.90 -1.92
CA GLY A 209 13.55 4.27 -0.51
C GLY A 209 13.67 3.08 0.44
N SER A 210 13.65 3.39 1.73
CA SER A 210 13.69 2.39 2.80
C SER A 210 12.40 1.57 2.85
N THR A 211 12.53 0.30 3.24
CA THR A 211 11.39 -0.59 3.55
C THR A 211 11.12 -0.71 5.05
N ASN A 212 11.87 0.02 5.87
CA ASN A 212 11.73 -0.09 7.33
C ASN A 212 10.64 0.82 7.89
N GLU A 213 10.12 1.75 7.09
CA GLU A 213 9.10 2.70 7.53
C GLU A 213 7.72 2.08 7.59
N ILE A 214 6.93 2.54 8.56
CA ILE A 214 5.51 2.20 8.70
C ILE A 214 4.64 3.45 8.71
N GLY A 215 3.45 3.33 8.13
CA GLY A 215 2.38 4.32 8.23
C GLY A 215 1.26 3.80 9.13
N VAL A 216 0.73 4.63 10.00
CA VAL A 216 -0.34 4.26 10.93
C VAL A 216 -1.60 5.05 10.61
N PHE A 217 -2.71 4.33 10.44
CA PHE A 217 -4.01 4.90 10.10
C PHE A 217 -5.08 4.40 11.06
N GLU A 218 -6.09 5.21 11.29
CA GLU A 218 -7.31 4.85 11.97
C GLU A 218 -8.46 4.79 10.97
N MET A 219 -9.21 3.68 10.96
CA MET A 219 -10.42 3.56 10.13
C MET A 219 -11.59 4.22 10.84
N ARG A 220 -12.11 5.28 10.23
CA ARG A 220 -13.30 6.02 10.69
C ARG A 220 -14.43 5.97 9.67
N THR A 221 -15.57 6.56 9.99
CA THR A 221 -16.75 6.64 9.11
C THR A 221 -16.44 7.39 7.82
N GLU A 222 -15.66 8.46 7.91
CA GLU A 222 -15.22 9.30 6.79
C GLU A 222 -14.06 8.72 5.99
N GLY A 223 -13.50 7.58 6.41
CA GLY A 223 -12.37 6.92 5.75
C GLY A 223 -11.18 6.68 6.69
N LEU A 224 -9.99 6.63 6.13
CA LEU A 224 -8.73 6.45 6.86
C LEU A 224 -8.20 7.81 7.30
N VAL A 225 -7.91 7.93 8.57
CA VAL A 225 -7.31 9.11 9.19
C VAL A 225 -5.89 8.75 9.65
N GLU A 226 -4.94 9.59 9.37
CA GLU A 226 -3.54 9.38 9.77
C GLU A 226 -3.35 9.55 11.27
N VAL A 227 -2.55 8.69 11.87
CA VAL A 227 -2.20 8.74 13.30
C VAL A 227 -0.82 9.35 13.45
N GLU A 228 -0.78 10.63 13.76
CA GLU A 228 0.50 11.37 13.91
C GLU A 228 1.35 10.85 15.07
N ASN A 229 0.72 10.48 16.18
CA ASN A 229 1.39 9.99 17.37
C ASN A 229 0.84 8.63 17.85
N PRO A 230 1.30 7.50 17.28
CA PRO A 230 0.91 6.17 17.74
C PRO A 230 1.25 5.89 19.21
N SER A 231 2.30 6.54 19.76
CA SER A 231 2.71 6.36 21.15
C SER A 231 1.66 6.85 22.15
N GLU A 232 0.96 7.92 21.83
CA GLU A 232 -0.11 8.46 22.68
C GLU A 232 -1.25 7.47 22.82
N TYR A 233 -1.62 6.84 21.71
CA TYR A 233 -2.63 5.78 21.71
C TYR A 233 -2.20 4.55 22.51
N MET A 234 -0.97 4.06 22.28
CA MET A 234 -0.43 2.89 22.98
C MET A 234 -0.32 3.07 24.49
N LEU A 235 -0.26 4.32 24.96
CA LEU A 235 -0.18 4.66 26.37
C LEU A 235 -1.50 5.15 26.97
N SER A 236 -2.55 5.34 26.18
CA SER A 236 -3.83 5.92 26.60
C SER A 236 -4.58 5.11 27.67
N GLY A 237 -4.35 3.81 27.73
CA GLY A 237 -4.95 2.90 28.73
C GLY A 237 -4.10 2.64 29.97
N LYS A 238 -2.91 3.26 30.06
CA LYS A 238 -1.98 2.97 31.16
C LYS A 238 -2.53 3.45 32.51
N PRO A 239 -2.72 2.52 33.50
CA PRO A 239 -3.08 2.91 34.87
C PRO A 239 -1.94 3.73 35.49
N LYS A 240 -2.28 4.82 36.16
CA LYS A 240 -1.30 5.57 36.96
C LYS A 240 -0.87 4.70 38.15
N ASP A 241 0.44 4.56 38.34
CA ASP A 241 1.04 3.87 39.50
C ASP A 241 0.74 2.35 39.61
N ALA A 242 0.44 1.65 38.51
CA ALA A 242 0.30 0.21 38.51
C ALA A 242 1.65 -0.50 38.60
N SER A 243 1.81 -1.38 39.60
CA SER A 243 2.99 -2.24 39.70
C SER A 243 3.00 -3.27 38.54
N GLY A 244 4.18 -3.60 38.04
CA GLY A 244 4.33 -4.55 36.93
C GLY A 244 4.13 -3.94 35.54
N SER A 245 4.00 -2.63 35.43
CA SER A 245 3.90 -1.90 34.15
C SER A 245 5.09 -0.96 33.97
N VAL A 246 5.70 -0.99 32.79
CA VAL A 246 6.79 -0.10 32.40
C VAL A 246 6.59 0.39 30.97
N VAL A 247 6.98 1.63 30.69
CA VAL A 247 7.02 2.17 29.33
C VAL A 247 8.38 1.84 28.71
N ALA A 248 8.34 1.19 27.55
CA ALA A 248 9.51 0.95 26.73
C ALA A 248 9.40 1.69 25.40
N CYS A 249 10.54 1.93 24.78
CA CYS A 249 10.62 2.51 23.44
C CYS A 249 11.07 1.43 22.44
N SER A 250 10.28 1.23 21.42
CA SER A 250 10.64 0.46 20.22
C SER A 250 10.95 1.44 19.08
N ILE A 251 11.76 1.02 18.13
CA ILE A 251 12.06 1.78 16.93
C ILE A 251 11.57 0.98 15.72
N GLU A 252 10.63 1.56 14.97
CA GLU A 252 10.15 1.04 13.70
C GLU A 252 10.58 1.99 12.58
N GLY A 253 11.56 1.56 11.78
CA GLY A 253 12.22 2.44 10.82
C GLY A 253 12.98 3.57 11.50
N THR A 254 12.57 4.81 11.23
CA THR A 254 13.08 6.02 11.88
C THR A 254 12.18 6.52 13.02
N ARG A 255 11.05 5.83 13.29
CA ARG A 255 10.03 6.27 14.24
C ARG A 255 10.17 5.59 15.60
N PRO A 256 10.41 6.34 16.69
CA PRO A 256 10.30 5.81 18.04
C PRO A 256 8.82 5.64 18.41
N ILE A 257 8.46 4.47 18.92
CA ILE A 257 7.11 4.15 19.40
C ILE A 257 7.21 3.76 20.86
N LEU A 258 6.50 4.49 21.72
CA LEU A 258 6.37 4.15 23.12
C LEU A 258 5.24 3.14 23.30
N LEU A 259 5.53 2.07 24.04
CA LEU A 259 4.57 1.01 24.35
C LEU A 259 4.64 0.63 25.82
N GLU A 260 3.52 0.20 26.35
CA GLU A 260 3.44 -0.33 27.70
C GLU A 260 3.77 -1.82 27.72
N ILE A 261 4.73 -2.21 28.54
CA ILE A 261 5.04 -3.61 28.81
C ILE A 261 4.51 -3.94 30.21
N GLN A 262 3.63 -4.92 30.29
CA GLN A 262 3.08 -5.40 31.54
C GLN A 262 3.64 -6.79 31.87
N ALA A 263 4.02 -7.00 33.12
CA ALA A 263 4.50 -8.29 33.61
C ALA A 263 3.68 -8.71 34.84
N LEU A 264 3.14 -9.90 34.78
CA LEU A 264 2.47 -10.55 35.91
C LEU A 264 3.33 -11.72 36.40
N ILE A 265 3.71 -11.69 37.68
CA ILE A 265 4.47 -12.76 38.31
C ILE A 265 3.56 -13.43 39.34
N CYS A 266 3.44 -14.75 39.26
CA CYS A 266 2.73 -15.56 40.26
C CYS A 266 3.59 -16.71 40.76
N HIS A 267 3.29 -17.22 41.96
CA HIS A 267 3.96 -18.40 42.48
C HIS A 267 3.71 -19.62 41.60
N SER A 268 4.78 -20.33 41.25
CA SER A 268 4.70 -21.57 40.50
C SER A 268 4.89 -22.76 41.47
N TYR A 269 3.96 -23.71 41.46
CA TYR A 269 4.10 -24.98 42.15
C TYR A 269 4.92 -26.02 41.39
N PHE A 270 5.41 -25.66 40.20
CA PHE A 270 6.27 -26.50 39.38
C PHE A 270 7.74 -26.15 39.59
N ASN A 271 8.60 -27.16 39.64
CA ASN A 271 10.04 -26.99 39.83
C ASN A 271 10.73 -26.19 38.70
N ASN A 272 10.10 -26.06 37.54
CA ASN A 272 10.60 -25.26 36.45
C ASN A 272 9.70 -24.02 36.23
N PRO A 273 10.22 -22.80 36.35
CA PRO A 273 9.47 -21.61 36.08
C PRO A 273 9.11 -21.54 34.59
N ARG A 274 7.84 -21.27 34.31
CA ARG A 274 7.38 -21.04 32.94
C ARG A 274 7.28 -19.54 32.67
N ARG A 275 7.74 -19.13 31.50
CA ARG A 275 7.57 -17.78 31.00
C ARG A 275 6.63 -17.84 29.78
N THR A 276 5.55 -17.10 29.82
CA THR A 276 4.61 -16.96 28.69
C THR A 276 4.56 -15.52 28.31
N ALA A 277 4.88 -15.20 27.05
CA ALA A 277 4.65 -13.88 26.51
C ALA A 277 3.34 -13.92 25.73
N THR A 278 2.43 -13.03 26.05
CA THR A 278 1.17 -12.81 25.33
C THR A 278 1.21 -11.40 24.78
N VAL A 279 1.01 -11.26 23.48
CA VAL A 279 0.94 -9.96 22.81
C VAL A 279 -0.51 -9.75 22.42
N SER A 280 -1.15 -8.74 22.99
CA SER A 280 -2.52 -8.37 22.64
C SER A 280 -2.61 -7.70 21.28
N TYR A 281 -1.50 -7.16 20.79
CA TYR A 281 -1.39 -6.51 19.48
C TYR A 281 -0.39 -7.26 18.62
N THR A 282 -0.89 -8.10 17.73
CA THR A 282 -0.09 -8.99 16.89
C THR A 282 0.73 -8.27 15.80
N HIS A 283 0.58 -6.97 15.64
CA HIS A 283 1.19 -6.21 14.54
C HIS A 283 2.42 -5.37 14.92
N LEU A 284 2.70 -5.21 16.21
CA LEU A 284 3.97 -4.69 16.72
C LEU A 284 4.73 -5.82 17.43
N THR A 285 4.93 -6.93 16.76
CA THR A 285 5.77 -7.99 17.28
C THR A 285 7.21 -7.54 17.25
N LEU A 286 7.73 -7.15 18.41
CA LEU A 286 9.17 -7.20 18.62
C LEU A 286 9.65 -8.63 18.30
N PRO A 287 10.75 -8.81 17.56
CA PRO A 287 11.34 -10.12 17.41
C PRO A 287 11.70 -10.62 18.82
N THR A 288 10.89 -11.49 19.38
CA THR A 288 11.21 -12.18 20.63
C THR A 288 12.33 -13.15 20.29
N ASN A 289 13.57 -12.73 20.46
CA ASN A 289 14.69 -13.64 20.54
C ASN A 289 14.46 -14.51 21.77
N SER A 290 13.82 -15.65 21.57
CA SER A 290 13.72 -16.74 22.56
C SER A 290 15.08 -17.43 22.70
N ARG A 291 16.08 -16.71 23.19
CA ARG A 291 17.34 -17.28 23.68
C ARG A 291 17.74 -16.58 24.96
N VAL A 292 17.31 -17.14 26.06
CA VAL A 292 18.10 -17.25 27.28
C VAL A 292 17.82 -18.62 27.85
#